data_1d0ea75b4434d3030b34b4f97d7f80b7
#
_entry.id   1d0ea75b4434d3030b34b4f97d7f80b7
#
_cell.length_a   1.000
_cell.length_b   1.000
_cell.length_c   1.000
_cell.angle_alpha   90.00
_cell.angle_beta   90.00
_cell.angle_gamma   90.00
#
_symmetry.space_group_name_H-M   'P 1'
#
loop_
_entity.id
_entity.type
_entity.pdbx_description
1 polymer ?
#
loop_
_entity_poly.entity_id
_entity_poly.type
_entity_poly.pdbx_seq_one_letter_code
_entity_poly.pdbx_strand_id
1 'polypeptide(L)'
;MDIPAEHHTEHSAEKAVEASLGLVTQAWRFIVTGGLSAIVDYGLYVLLSFVFVANGMPDARATLIAKTLSFIAGTTTAYLINRRWTFQAEPSRARFIAVVILYAVTFGLQVGINQLFYLQFAGESWRRPVAFVIAQGTATVINFVVQRTVIFRLK
;
A
#
# COMPACT_ATOMS: atom_id res chain seq x y z
N MET A 1 -30.01 10.00 -43.39
CA MET A 1 -28.63 9.54 -43.62
C MET A 1 -27.81 9.88 -42.38
N ASP A 2 -28.05 9.12 -41.32
CA ASP A 2 -27.51 9.40 -39.99
C ASP A 2 -26.67 8.18 -39.52
N ILE A 3 -25.36 8.28 -39.67
CA ILE A 3 -24.45 7.40 -38.96
C ILE A 3 -23.22 8.26 -38.58
N PRO A 4 -23.16 8.72 -37.33
CA PRO A 4 -21.82 8.72 -36.69
C PRO A 4 -21.78 8.52 -35.16
N ALA A 5 -22.85 8.26 -34.45
CA ALA A 5 -22.81 8.18 -32.98
C ALA A 5 -22.22 6.86 -32.45
N GLU A 6 -22.42 5.74 -33.15
CA GLU A 6 -21.92 4.43 -32.73
C GLU A 6 -20.39 4.29 -32.89
N HIS A 7 -19.83 4.84 -33.96
CA HIS A 7 -18.38 4.79 -34.21
C HIS A 7 -17.55 5.58 -33.17
N HIS A 8 -18.10 6.65 -32.61
CA HIS A 8 -17.41 7.43 -31.56
C HIS A 8 -17.41 6.72 -30.20
N THR A 9 -18.45 5.96 -29.89
CA THR A 9 -18.54 5.22 -28.63
C THR A 9 -17.65 3.96 -28.64
N GLU A 10 -17.58 3.26 -29.76
CA GLU A 10 -16.70 2.10 -29.91
C GLU A 10 -15.21 2.51 -29.84
N HIS A 11 -14.82 3.55 -30.54
CA HIS A 11 -13.44 4.04 -30.52
C HIS A 11 -13.02 4.62 -29.15
N SER A 12 -13.96 5.18 -28.41
CA SER A 12 -13.72 5.66 -27.04
C SER A 12 -13.61 4.49 -26.04
N ALA A 13 -14.40 3.44 -26.22
CA ALA A 13 -14.33 2.23 -25.42
C ALA A 13 -13.06 1.43 -25.70
N GLU A 14 -12.63 1.34 -26.96
CA GLU A 14 -11.40 0.69 -27.39
C GLU A 14 -10.16 1.41 -26.85
N LYS A 15 -10.13 2.74 -26.91
CA LYS A 15 -9.09 3.56 -26.25
C LYS A 15 -9.08 3.44 -24.73
N ALA A 16 -10.22 3.29 -24.10
CA ALA A 16 -10.33 3.08 -22.65
C ALA A 16 -9.81 1.68 -22.24
N VAL A 17 -9.99 0.67 -23.09
CA VAL A 17 -9.44 -0.69 -22.88
C VAL A 17 -7.93 -0.71 -23.14
N GLU A 18 -7.44 -0.02 -24.15
CA GLU A 18 -6.00 0.15 -24.42
C GLU A 18 -5.29 0.97 -23.34
N ALA A 19 -5.98 1.90 -22.68
CA ALA A 19 -5.43 2.74 -21.61
C ALA A 19 -5.30 2.01 -20.27
N SER A 20 -5.90 0.82 -20.07
CA SER A 20 -5.71 0.05 -18.86
C SER A 20 -4.36 -0.63 -18.86
N LEU A 21 -3.50 -0.26 -17.90
CA LEU A 21 -2.21 -0.90 -17.73
C LEU A 21 -2.37 -2.41 -17.48
N GLY A 22 -1.57 -3.22 -18.16
CA GLY A 22 -1.53 -4.67 -17.96
C GLY A 22 -1.15 -5.06 -16.53
N LEU A 23 -1.50 -6.28 -16.14
CA LEU A 23 -1.25 -6.82 -14.79
C LEU A 23 0.24 -6.69 -14.38
N VAL A 24 1.15 -7.06 -15.25
CA VAL A 24 2.60 -7.02 -14.97
C VAL A 24 3.06 -5.58 -14.71
N THR A 25 2.59 -4.63 -15.54
CA THR A 25 2.92 -3.21 -15.36
C THR A 25 2.39 -2.66 -14.04
N GLN A 26 1.16 -2.99 -13.66
CA GLN A 26 0.61 -2.60 -12.36
C GLN A 26 1.34 -3.26 -11.20
N ALA A 27 1.70 -4.54 -11.32
CA ALA A 27 2.39 -5.27 -10.26
C ALA A 27 3.77 -4.68 -9.94
N TRP A 28 4.62 -4.45 -10.95
CA TRP A 28 5.94 -3.87 -10.69
C TRP A 28 5.85 -2.42 -10.19
N ARG A 29 4.91 -1.62 -10.71
CA ARG A 29 4.66 -0.26 -10.20
C ARG A 29 4.21 -0.27 -8.75
N PHE A 30 3.36 -1.22 -8.38
CA PHE A 30 2.93 -1.40 -6.99
C PHE A 30 4.11 -1.74 -6.06
N ILE A 31 5.01 -2.62 -6.49
CA ILE A 31 6.23 -2.97 -5.73
C ILE A 31 7.14 -1.75 -5.57
N VAL A 32 7.38 -0.99 -6.63
CA VAL A 32 8.18 0.25 -6.57
C VAL A 32 7.53 1.27 -5.64
N THR A 33 6.21 1.45 -5.74
CA THR A 33 5.45 2.33 -4.83
C THR A 33 5.60 1.90 -3.37
N GLY A 34 5.52 0.59 -3.11
CA GLY A 34 5.75 0.03 -1.77
C GLY A 34 7.16 0.35 -1.24
N GLY A 35 8.18 0.22 -2.08
CA GLY A 35 9.56 0.59 -1.73
C GLY A 35 9.70 2.09 -1.42
N LEU A 36 9.15 2.96 -2.28
CA LEU A 36 9.19 4.41 -2.07
C LEU A 36 8.46 4.82 -0.79
N SER A 37 7.29 4.26 -0.52
CA SER A 37 6.54 4.56 0.70
C SER A 37 7.25 4.05 1.95
N ALA A 38 7.93 2.90 1.87
CA ALA A 38 8.75 2.39 2.97
C ALA A 38 9.96 3.30 3.26
N ILE A 39 10.57 3.89 2.24
CA ILE A 39 11.64 4.89 2.43
C ILE A 39 11.10 6.12 3.13
N VAL A 40 9.92 6.61 2.76
CA VAL A 40 9.27 7.74 3.43
C VAL A 40 8.93 7.42 4.88
N ASP A 41 8.31 6.26 5.14
CA ASP A 41 7.98 5.80 6.49
C ASP A 41 9.24 5.71 7.34
N TYR A 42 10.22 4.94 6.91
CA TYR A 42 11.43 4.74 7.70
C TYR A 42 12.26 6.02 7.88
N GLY A 43 12.43 6.80 6.84
CA GLY A 43 13.16 8.07 6.90
C GLY A 43 12.53 9.06 7.89
N LEU A 44 11.21 9.23 7.83
CA LEU A 44 10.48 10.07 8.79
C LEU A 44 10.51 9.49 10.20
N TYR A 45 10.39 8.19 10.35
CA TYR A 45 10.48 7.54 11.65
C TYR A 45 11.80 7.85 12.35
N VAL A 46 12.92 7.68 11.65
CA VAL A 46 14.26 7.97 12.19
C VAL A 46 14.41 9.46 12.52
N LEU A 47 14.05 10.33 11.56
CA LEU A 47 14.15 11.79 11.72
C LEU A 47 13.34 12.29 12.91
N LEU A 48 12.05 11.92 12.97
CA LEU A 48 11.15 12.37 14.04
C LEU A 48 11.55 11.82 15.40
N SER A 49 11.98 10.56 15.47
CA SER A 49 12.49 9.96 16.72
C SER A 49 13.68 10.77 17.25
N PHE A 50 14.63 11.07 16.39
CA PHE A 50 15.80 11.88 16.75
C PHE A 50 15.39 13.29 17.23
N VAL A 51 14.54 13.99 16.47
CA VAL A 51 14.08 15.34 16.81
C VAL A 51 13.34 15.37 18.14
N PHE A 52 12.44 14.42 18.39
CA PHE A 52 11.66 14.38 19.62
C PHE A 52 12.53 14.09 20.85
N VAL A 53 13.47 13.15 20.75
CA VAL A 53 14.41 12.86 21.84
C VAL A 53 15.33 14.03 22.10
N ALA A 54 15.85 14.67 21.06
CA ALA A 54 16.72 15.88 21.19
C ALA A 54 15.99 17.04 21.86
N ASN A 55 14.64 17.12 21.76
CA ASN A 55 13.81 18.10 22.45
C ASN A 55 13.30 17.64 23.83
N GLY A 56 13.89 16.60 24.41
CA GLY A 56 13.61 16.16 25.77
C GLY A 56 12.41 15.21 25.92
N MET A 57 11.86 14.69 24.84
CA MET A 57 10.80 13.68 24.91
C MET A 57 11.40 12.34 25.37
N PRO A 58 10.76 11.62 26.31
CA PRO A 58 11.18 10.26 26.66
C PRO A 58 11.19 9.34 25.45
N ASP A 59 12.24 8.52 25.30
CA ASP A 59 12.51 7.70 24.12
C ASP A 59 11.31 6.83 23.70
N ALA A 60 10.64 6.17 24.63
CA ALA A 60 9.47 5.36 24.35
C ALA A 60 8.30 6.15 23.74
N ARG A 61 8.07 7.39 24.18
CA ARG A 61 7.04 8.27 23.58
C ARG A 61 7.46 8.78 22.23
N ALA A 62 8.71 9.23 22.09
CA ALA A 62 9.29 9.69 20.84
C ALA A 62 9.14 8.63 19.75
N THR A 63 9.53 7.40 20.05
CA THR A 63 9.43 6.26 19.14
C THR A 63 7.98 5.97 18.72
N LEU A 64 7.05 5.94 19.67
CA LEU A 64 5.63 5.67 19.39
C LEU A 64 5.01 6.74 18.50
N ILE A 65 5.22 8.03 18.82
CA ILE A 65 4.66 9.14 18.05
C ILE A 65 5.32 9.22 16.68
N ALA A 66 6.65 9.10 16.62
CA ALA A 66 7.38 9.10 15.36
C ALA A 66 6.91 7.96 14.44
N LYS A 67 6.74 6.74 14.97
CA LYS A 67 6.25 5.60 14.17
C LYS A 67 4.82 5.80 13.68
N THR A 68 3.95 6.36 14.50
CA THR A 68 2.57 6.67 14.10
C THR A 68 2.53 7.69 12.96
N LEU A 69 3.25 8.80 13.10
CA LEU A 69 3.29 9.85 12.08
C LEU A 69 3.95 9.37 10.78
N SER A 70 5.05 8.66 10.87
CA SER A 70 5.76 8.12 9.71
C SER A 70 4.92 7.10 8.95
N PHE A 71 4.21 6.23 9.65
CA PHE A 71 3.28 5.26 9.06
C PHE A 71 2.14 5.95 8.30
N ILE A 72 1.55 7.00 8.87
CA ILE A 72 0.52 7.79 8.19
C ILE A 72 1.10 8.43 6.91
N ALA A 73 2.29 9.00 6.98
CA ALA A 73 2.94 9.59 5.82
C ALA A 73 3.29 8.55 4.75
N GLY A 74 3.86 7.41 5.14
CA GLY A 74 4.21 6.32 4.23
C GLY A 74 2.98 5.74 3.52
N THR A 75 1.92 5.43 4.26
CA THR A 75 0.67 4.90 3.68
C THR A 75 -0.05 5.91 2.80
N THR A 76 -0.04 7.19 3.16
CA THR A 76 -0.57 8.28 2.32
C THR A 76 0.21 8.38 1.02
N THR A 77 1.54 8.32 1.08
CA THR A 77 2.42 8.30 -0.09
C THR A 77 2.10 7.10 -0.99
N ALA A 78 1.97 5.90 -0.42
CA ALA A 78 1.60 4.70 -1.17
C ALA A 78 0.25 4.87 -1.87
N TYR A 79 -0.76 5.38 -1.17
CA TYR A 79 -2.08 5.63 -1.74
C TYR A 79 -2.04 6.61 -2.92
N LEU A 80 -1.35 7.75 -2.75
CA LEU A 80 -1.29 8.78 -3.79
C LEU A 80 -0.56 8.30 -5.05
N ILE A 81 0.55 7.60 -4.88
CA ILE A 81 1.31 7.05 -6.02
C ILE A 81 0.53 5.92 -6.67
N ASN A 82 -0.01 4.98 -5.89
CA ASN A 82 -0.82 3.87 -6.43
C ASN A 82 -2.02 4.38 -7.21
N ARG A 83 -2.74 5.35 -6.68
CA ARG A 83 -3.87 5.94 -7.38
C ARG A 83 -3.48 6.56 -8.71
N ARG A 84 -2.42 7.39 -8.74
CA ARG A 84 -2.05 8.16 -9.93
C ARG A 84 -1.25 7.36 -10.94
N TRP A 85 -0.29 6.58 -10.47
CA TRP A 85 0.70 5.92 -11.32
C TRP A 85 0.43 4.44 -11.54
N THR A 86 0.11 3.71 -10.48
CA THR A 86 -0.09 2.26 -10.58
C THR A 86 -1.44 1.92 -11.21
N PHE A 87 -2.52 2.51 -10.72
CA PHE A 87 -3.89 2.19 -11.12
C PHE A 87 -4.57 3.27 -11.97
N GLN A 88 -3.96 4.44 -12.10
CA GLN A 88 -4.45 5.58 -12.91
C GLN A 88 -5.92 5.92 -12.64
N ALA A 89 -6.27 6.03 -11.35
CA ALA A 89 -7.63 6.20 -10.88
C ALA A 89 -7.92 7.61 -10.40
N GLU A 90 -9.13 8.09 -10.66
CA GLU A 90 -9.61 9.39 -10.20
C GLU A 90 -9.74 9.46 -8.66
N PRO A 91 -9.59 10.66 -8.05
CA PRO A 91 -9.78 10.84 -6.61
C PRO A 91 -11.20 10.46 -6.19
N SER A 92 -11.32 9.73 -5.08
CA SER A 92 -12.62 9.37 -4.52
C SER A 92 -12.49 9.16 -3.00
N ARG A 93 -13.44 9.71 -2.24
CA ARG A 93 -13.52 9.48 -0.79
C ARG A 93 -13.73 8.00 -0.46
N ALA A 94 -14.59 7.33 -1.25
CA ALA A 94 -14.87 5.90 -1.07
C ALA A 94 -13.60 5.06 -1.28
N ARG A 95 -12.80 5.37 -2.30
CA ARG A 95 -11.51 4.70 -2.54
C ARG A 95 -10.53 4.93 -1.40
N PHE A 96 -10.42 6.16 -0.93
CA PHE A 96 -9.52 6.49 0.19
C PHE A 96 -9.90 5.71 1.46
N ILE A 97 -11.17 5.73 1.85
CA ILE A 97 -11.66 5.00 3.04
C ILE A 97 -11.43 3.50 2.87
N ALA A 98 -11.73 2.94 1.68
CA ALA A 98 -11.51 1.52 1.41
C ALA A 98 -10.03 1.12 1.52
N VAL A 99 -9.10 1.96 1.06
CA VAL A 99 -7.66 1.72 1.22
C VAL A 99 -7.23 1.78 2.68
N VAL A 100 -7.74 2.72 3.46
CA VAL A 100 -7.44 2.82 4.91
C VAL A 100 -7.91 1.56 5.63
N ILE A 101 -9.14 1.10 5.35
CA ILE A 101 -9.68 -0.15 5.92
C ILE A 101 -8.82 -1.35 5.49
N LEU A 102 -8.47 -1.43 4.21
CA LEU A 102 -7.63 -2.51 3.69
C LEU A 102 -6.26 -2.56 4.40
N TYR A 103 -5.61 -1.41 4.58
CA TYR A 103 -4.32 -1.37 5.28
C TYR A 103 -4.45 -1.74 6.77
N ALA A 104 -5.53 -1.35 7.44
CA ALA A 104 -5.79 -1.76 8.81
C ALA A 104 -5.98 -3.29 8.92
N VAL A 105 -6.74 -3.88 8.01
CA VAL A 105 -6.97 -5.34 7.96
C VAL A 105 -5.68 -6.08 7.64
N THR A 106 -4.95 -5.66 6.61
CA THR A 106 -3.69 -6.34 6.22
C THR A 106 -2.58 -6.16 7.23
N PHE A 107 -2.56 -5.05 7.98
CA PHE A 107 -1.69 -4.89 9.12
C PHE A 107 -2.00 -5.92 10.22
N GLY A 108 -3.27 -6.09 10.57
CA GLY A 108 -3.71 -7.12 11.53
C GLY A 108 -3.33 -8.54 11.08
N LEU A 109 -3.54 -8.85 9.80
CA LEU A 109 -3.13 -10.12 9.21
C LEU A 109 -1.60 -10.30 9.26
N GLN A 110 -0.84 -9.27 8.93
CA GLN A 110 0.62 -9.30 8.97
C GLN A 110 1.14 -9.60 10.37
N VAL A 111 0.61 -8.91 11.37
CA VAL A 111 0.97 -9.17 12.78
C VAL A 111 0.58 -10.59 13.19
N GLY A 112 -0.63 -11.03 12.86
CA GLY A 112 -1.12 -12.38 13.18
C GLY A 112 -0.30 -13.49 12.53
N ILE A 113 -0.03 -13.39 11.24
CA ILE A 113 0.80 -14.35 10.49
C ILE A 113 2.22 -14.38 11.05
N ASN A 114 2.82 -13.22 11.28
CA ASN A 114 4.17 -13.13 11.84
C ASN A 114 4.23 -13.82 13.21
N GLN A 115 3.27 -13.56 14.09
CA GLN A 115 3.22 -14.16 15.42
C GLN A 115 3.00 -15.67 15.35
N LEU A 116 2.09 -16.13 14.49
CA LEU A 116 1.81 -17.55 14.30
C LEU A 116 3.09 -18.32 13.88
N PHE A 117 3.79 -17.83 12.86
CA PHE A 117 5.03 -18.46 12.41
C PHE A 117 6.14 -18.39 13.47
N TYR A 118 6.23 -17.27 14.18
CA TYR A 118 7.21 -17.09 15.24
C TYR A 118 7.04 -18.12 16.38
N LEU A 119 5.79 -18.42 16.75
CA LEU A 119 5.44 -19.39 17.78
C LEU A 119 5.58 -20.84 17.28
N GLN A 120 5.11 -21.11 16.06
CA GLN A 120 5.13 -22.46 15.47
C GLN A 120 6.55 -23.01 15.31
N PHE A 121 7.51 -22.16 14.96
CA PHE A 121 8.90 -22.53 14.76
C PHE A 121 9.78 -22.07 15.93
N ALA A 122 9.29 -22.21 17.14
CA ALA A 122 10.04 -21.87 18.35
C ALA A 122 11.35 -22.67 18.43
N GLY A 123 12.46 -21.95 18.66
CA GLY A 123 13.80 -22.56 18.70
C GLY A 123 14.60 -22.41 17.42
N GLU A 124 13.97 -22.19 16.26
CA GLU A 124 14.67 -22.03 14.99
C GLU A 124 15.23 -20.61 14.83
N SER A 125 16.50 -20.49 14.45
CA SER A 125 17.17 -19.19 14.28
C SER A 125 16.62 -18.38 13.09
N TRP A 126 16.14 -19.05 12.05
CA TRP A 126 15.56 -18.46 10.84
C TRP A 126 14.11 -18.02 10.97
N ARG A 127 13.44 -18.34 12.08
CA ARG A 127 11.99 -18.07 12.24
C ARG A 127 11.58 -16.62 12.07
N ARG A 128 12.37 -15.67 12.59
CA ARG A 128 12.05 -14.23 12.50
C ARG A 128 12.05 -13.69 11.08
N PRO A 129 13.12 -13.84 10.29
CA PRO A 129 13.15 -13.35 8.91
C PRO A 129 12.11 -14.06 8.03
N VAL A 130 11.91 -15.37 8.21
CA VAL A 130 10.92 -16.12 7.43
C VAL A 130 9.49 -15.71 7.79
N ALA A 131 9.16 -15.59 9.08
CA ALA A 131 7.87 -15.10 9.53
C ALA A 131 7.56 -13.71 8.96
N PHE A 132 8.53 -12.80 9.01
CA PHE A 132 8.41 -11.46 8.45
C PHE A 132 8.16 -11.48 6.93
N VAL A 133 8.96 -12.22 6.17
CA VAL A 133 8.82 -12.28 4.70
C VAL A 133 7.48 -12.87 4.29
N ILE A 134 7.01 -13.94 4.94
CA ILE A 134 5.72 -14.55 4.64
C ILE A 134 4.58 -13.58 4.99
N ALA A 135 4.61 -12.97 6.16
CA ALA A 135 3.59 -12.01 6.58
C ALA A 135 3.54 -10.79 5.65
N GLN A 136 4.69 -10.21 5.32
CA GLN A 136 4.81 -9.07 4.42
C GLN A 136 4.39 -9.43 2.99
N GLY A 137 4.84 -10.56 2.46
CA GLY A 137 4.47 -11.04 1.14
C GLY A 137 2.96 -11.26 1.00
N THR A 138 2.35 -11.90 1.99
CA THR A 138 0.89 -12.12 2.04
C THR A 138 0.13 -10.80 2.05
N ALA A 139 0.51 -9.87 2.92
CA ALA A 139 -0.11 -8.55 2.98
C ALA A 139 0.04 -7.77 1.67
N THR A 140 1.21 -7.83 1.04
CA THR A 140 1.49 -7.16 -0.24
C THR A 140 0.60 -7.70 -1.37
N VAL A 141 0.48 -9.03 -1.47
CA VAL A 141 -0.39 -9.68 -2.49
C VAL A 141 -1.85 -9.31 -2.27
N ILE A 142 -2.34 -9.38 -1.03
CA ILE A 142 -3.73 -9.00 -0.71
C ILE A 142 -3.97 -7.53 -1.03
N ASN A 143 -3.08 -6.63 -0.62
CA ASN A 143 -3.17 -5.20 -0.90
C ASN A 143 -3.23 -4.93 -2.41
N PHE A 144 -2.37 -5.57 -3.19
CA PHE A 144 -2.37 -5.41 -4.65
C PHE A 144 -3.65 -5.91 -5.28
N VAL A 145 -4.06 -7.15 -4.96
CA VAL A 145 -5.25 -7.77 -5.56
C VAL A 145 -6.51 -6.96 -5.22
N VAL A 146 -6.72 -6.60 -3.95
CA VAL A 146 -7.92 -5.86 -3.53
C VAL A 146 -7.93 -4.44 -4.10
N GLN A 147 -6.80 -3.74 -4.11
CA GLN A 147 -6.73 -2.42 -4.73
C GLN A 147 -7.05 -2.49 -6.22
N ARG A 148 -6.47 -3.43 -6.94
CA ARG A 148 -6.67 -3.57 -8.38
C ARG A 148 -8.08 -3.99 -8.76
N THR A 149 -8.64 -4.98 -8.06
CA THR A 149 -9.91 -5.62 -8.47
C THR A 149 -11.15 -4.97 -7.87
N VAL A 150 -11.01 -4.31 -6.72
CA VAL A 150 -12.13 -3.74 -5.98
C VAL A 150 -11.99 -2.23 -5.87
N ILE A 151 -10.98 -1.74 -5.18
CA ILE A 151 -10.93 -0.35 -4.71
C ILE A 151 -10.82 0.64 -5.88
N PHE A 152 -9.88 0.43 -6.79
CA PHE A 152 -9.69 1.37 -7.90
C PHE A 152 -10.67 1.18 -9.06
N ARG A 153 -11.59 0.23 -8.94
CA ARG A 153 -12.77 0.10 -9.81
C ARG A 153 -14.04 0.74 -9.24
N LEU A 154 -14.03 1.11 -7.96
CA LEU A 154 -15.13 1.89 -7.37
C LEU A 154 -15.27 3.23 -8.10
N LYS A 155 -16.51 3.62 -8.37
CA LYS A 155 -16.81 4.93 -8.96
C LYS A 155 -16.90 6.00 -7.88
#